data_a25e19fd44aee94d0ff3d7bdd119710a
#
_entry.id   a25e19fd44aee94d0ff3d7bdd119710a
#
_cell.length_a   1.000
_cell.length_b   1.000
_cell.length_c   1.000
_cell.angle_alpha   90.00
_cell.angle_beta   90.00
_cell.angle_gamma   90.00
#
_symmetry.space_group_name_H-M   'P 1'
#
loop_
_entity.id
_entity.type
_entity.pdbx_description
1 polymer ?
#
loop_
_entity_poly.entity_id
_entity_poly.type
_entity_poly.pdbx_seq_one_letter_code
_entity_poly.pdbx_strand_id
1 'polypeptide(L)'
;MGGQNHDGSTEWKETWWEKSDWTGYKELGAEKSGKNAEGDSWWEKWKEVLYQDEWSNLARIEKSAEKQAKSGAENAGWYEKWWEKYDAKGWTEKGAHKYGRLNEQSWWERWGEHYDGRGFVLKWTDKWAETDLGTKWGDKWEEKFFAGIGSRQGETWHVSPGRERWSRTWGEEHFGNGKVHKYGKSTTGESWDLVVDEETYYEAEPHYGWADVVGDSTQLLSIQPVERPPGVFPAIDFSSAPPPKDAPPGMPPSPLDGGN
;
A
#
# COMPACT_ATOMS: atom_id res chain seq x y z
N MET A 1 -8.56 -19.19 20.99
CA MET A 1 -8.29 -19.39 22.45
C MET A 1 -8.44 -18.06 23.16
N GLY A 2 -8.78 -18.06 24.43
CA GLY A 2 -8.84 -16.88 25.29
C GLY A 2 -8.46 -17.29 26.71
N GLY A 3 -7.98 -16.35 27.50
CA GLY A 3 -7.57 -16.60 28.87
C GLY A 3 -7.75 -15.35 29.73
N GLN A 4 -7.86 -15.58 31.04
CA GLN A 4 -7.83 -14.56 32.08
C GLN A 4 -6.79 -14.96 33.11
N ASN A 5 -6.16 -13.97 33.74
CA ASN A 5 -5.36 -14.21 34.91
C ASN A 5 -6.25 -14.69 36.09
N HIS A 6 -5.65 -15.38 37.05
CA HIS A 6 -6.34 -15.95 38.21
C HIS A 6 -7.10 -14.91 39.05
N ASP A 7 -6.70 -13.64 39.00
CA ASP A 7 -7.33 -12.49 39.66
C ASP A 7 -8.31 -11.71 38.78
N GLY A 8 -8.51 -12.11 37.49
CA GLY A 8 -9.35 -11.41 36.54
C GLY A 8 -8.81 -10.10 36.04
N SER A 9 -7.55 -9.73 36.38
CA SER A 9 -6.94 -8.44 36.08
C SER A 9 -6.51 -8.27 34.62
N THR A 10 -6.36 -9.37 33.89
CA THR A 10 -5.92 -9.35 32.49
C THR A 10 -6.75 -10.34 31.67
N GLU A 11 -7.31 -9.86 30.59
CA GLU A 11 -8.06 -10.66 29.61
C GLU A 11 -7.31 -10.66 28.28
N TRP A 12 -7.26 -11.80 27.62
CA TRP A 12 -6.74 -11.92 26.26
C TRP A 12 -7.56 -12.90 25.44
N LYS A 13 -7.63 -12.66 24.12
CA LYS A 13 -8.30 -13.52 23.17
C LYS A 13 -7.43 -13.69 21.94
N GLU A 14 -7.37 -14.90 21.42
CA GLU A 14 -6.73 -15.23 20.15
C GLU A 14 -7.68 -16.08 19.31
N THR A 15 -7.80 -15.73 18.05
CA THR A 15 -8.58 -16.44 17.05
C THR A 15 -7.76 -16.54 15.78
N TRP A 16 -7.75 -17.68 15.16
CA TRP A 16 -7.16 -17.88 13.85
C TRP A 16 -8.17 -18.56 12.94
N TRP A 17 -8.00 -18.42 11.62
CA TRP A 17 -8.90 -19.01 10.63
C TRP A 17 -8.17 -19.36 9.35
N GLU A 18 -8.69 -20.35 8.65
CA GLU A 18 -8.37 -20.73 7.29
C GLU A 18 -9.67 -20.79 6.50
N LYS A 19 -9.68 -20.27 5.28
CA LYS A 19 -10.84 -20.30 4.39
C LYS A 19 -10.37 -20.61 2.97
N SER A 20 -11.20 -21.31 2.24
CA SER A 20 -11.03 -21.51 0.80
C SER A 20 -12.39 -21.65 0.12
N ASP A 21 -12.42 -21.43 -1.17
CA ASP A 21 -13.58 -21.71 -2.01
C ASP A 21 -13.16 -22.38 -3.33
N TRP A 22 -14.13 -22.69 -4.15
CA TRP A 22 -13.92 -23.34 -5.44
C TRP A 22 -13.41 -22.40 -6.54
N THR A 23 -13.35 -21.06 -6.31
CA THR A 23 -12.86 -20.07 -7.28
C THR A 23 -11.34 -19.90 -7.24
N GLY A 24 -10.64 -20.64 -6.34
CA GLY A 24 -9.21 -20.48 -6.12
C GLY A 24 -8.86 -19.46 -5.04
N TYR A 25 -9.86 -18.94 -4.33
CA TYR A 25 -9.64 -18.10 -3.16
C TYR A 25 -9.13 -18.92 -1.97
N LYS A 26 -8.09 -18.42 -1.31
CA LYS A 26 -7.59 -18.95 -0.03
C LYS A 26 -7.28 -17.79 0.90
N GLU A 27 -7.64 -17.94 2.17
CA GLU A 27 -7.37 -16.95 3.21
C GLU A 27 -6.85 -17.63 4.47
N LEU A 28 -5.80 -17.06 5.05
CA LEU A 28 -5.23 -17.41 6.34
C LEU A 28 -5.15 -16.15 7.18
N GLY A 29 -5.54 -16.23 8.47
CA GLY A 29 -5.44 -15.06 9.33
C GLY A 29 -5.52 -15.41 10.81
N ALA A 30 -5.12 -14.42 11.61
CA ALA A 30 -5.24 -14.45 13.06
C ALA A 30 -5.59 -13.06 13.61
N GLU A 31 -6.26 -13.08 14.73
CA GLU A 31 -6.61 -11.89 15.50
C GLU A 31 -6.30 -12.14 16.98
N LYS A 32 -5.63 -11.17 17.61
CA LYS A 32 -5.28 -11.18 19.02
C LYS A 32 -5.72 -9.88 19.66
N SER A 33 -6.22 -9.96 20.87
CA SER A 33 -6.57 -8.77 21.65
C SER A 33 -6.36 -9.04 23.12
N GLY A 34 -6.14 -7.97 23.88
CA GLY A 34 -6.01 -8.04 25.33
C GLY A 34 -6.37 -6.73 26.00
N LYS A 35 -6.66 -6.84 27.28
CA LYS A 35 -6.96 -5.72 28.17
C LYS A 35 -6.44 -6.02 29.56
N ASN A 36 -5.85 -5.03 30.24
CA ASN A 36 -5.40 -5.12 31.63
C ASN A 36 -6.39 -4.45 32.61
N ALA A 37 -6.10 -4.55 33.90
CA ALA A 37 -6.93 -3.96 34.96
C ALA A 37 -6.96 -2.43 34.92
N GLU A 38 -5.90 -1.79 34.46
CA GLU A 38 -5.74 -0.34 34.31
C GLU A 38 -6.56 0.20 33.12
N GLY A 39 -7.14 -0.71 32.30
CA GLY A 39 -7.93 -0.37 31.12
C GLY A 39 -7.10 -0.19 29.84
N ASP A 40 -5.79 -0.41 29.89
CA ASP A 40 -4.98 -0.47 28.68
C ASP A 40 -5.46 -1.63 27.81
N SER A 41 -5.59 -1.40 26.54
CA SER A 41 -6.06 -2.40 25.60
C SER A 41 -5.22 -2.41 24.33
N TRP A 42 -5.06 -3.57 23.76
CA TRP A 42 -4.40 -3.77 22.49
C TRP A 42 -5.17 -4.74 21.61
N TRP A 43 -4.99 -4.59 20.32
CA TRP A 43 -5.58 -5.44 19.31
C TRP A 43 -4.63 -5.56 18.11
N GLU A 44 -4.50 -6.76 17.58
CA GLU A 44 -3.67 -7.09 16.43
C GLU A 44 -4.40 -8.08 15.54
N LYS A 45 -4.36 -7.82 14.24
CA LYS A 45 -4.90 -8.70 13.22
C LYS A 45 -3.93 -8.79 12.05
N TRP A 46 -3.70 -9.97 11.54
CA TRP A 46 -3.02 -10.17 10.28
C TRP A 46 -3.79 -11.10 9.37
N LYS A 47 -3.58 -10.96 8.07
CA LYS A 47 -4.27 -11.75 7.06
C LYS A 47 -3.39 -11.90 5.82
N GLU A 48 -3.40 -13.12 5.25
CA GLU A 48 -2.86 -13.44 3.93
C GLU A 48 -3.98 -13.99 3.06
N VAL A 49 -4.05 -13.55 1.81
CA VAL A 49 -5.07 -13.96 0.84
C VAL A 49 -4.40 -14.30 -0.48
N LEU A 50 -4.75 -15.46 -1.03
CA LEU A 50 -4.41 -15.85 -2.38
C LEU A 50 -5.66 -15.82 -3.24
N TYR A 51 -5.59 -15.11 -4.35
CA TYR A 51 -6.52 -15.23 -5.46
C TYR A 51 -5.81 -15.94 -6.61
N GLN A 52 -6.34 -17.06 -7.03
CA GLN A 52 -5.80 -17.81 -8.15
C GLN A 52 -6.92 -18.13 -9.13
N ASP A 53 -6.92 -17.46 -10.27
CA ASP A 53 -7.88 -17.76 -11.32
C ASP A 53 -7.36 -18.92 -12.19
N GLU A 54 -8.11 -20.02 -12.19
CA GLU A 54 -7.78 -21.21 -12.98
C GLU A 54 -7.71 -20.95 -14.49
N TRP A 55 -8.42 -19.92 -14.98
CA TRP A 55 -8.59 -19.65 -16.40
C TRP A 55 -7.59 -18.63 -16.95
N SER A 56 -7.30 -17.59 -16.20
CA SER A 56 -6.37 -16.54 -16.63
C SER A 56 -4.92 -16.84 -16.24
N ASN A 57 -4.68 -17.89 -15.47
CA ASN A 57 -3.39 -18.20 -14.85
C ASN A 57 -2.79 -17.01 -14.05
N LEU A 58 -3.67 -16.11 -13.61
CA LEU A 58 -3.33 -14.98 -12.76
C LEU A 58 -3.40 -15.41 -11.30
N ALA A 59 -2.30 -15.21 -10.60
CA ALA A 59 -2.24 -15.39 -9.16
C ALA A 59 -1.87 -14.06 -8.51
N ARG A 60 -2.52 -13.75 -7.40
CA ARG A 60 -2.27 -12.55 -6.60
C ARG A 60 -2.26 -12.90 -5.12
N ILE A 61 -1.24 -12.47 -4.43
CA ILE A 61 -1.15 -12.57 -2.96
C ILE A 61 -1.31 -11.18 -2.36
N GLU A 62 -2.13 -11.09 -1.34
CA GLU A 62 -2.29 -9.90 -0.50
C GLU A 62 -1.96 -10.27 0.95
N LYS A 63 -1.07 -9.50 1.57
CA LYS A 63 -0.72 -9.60 2.99
C LYS A 63 -1.10 -8.30 3.67
N SER A 64 -1.72 -8.37 4.84
CA SER A 64 -2.05 -7.18 5.62
C SER A 64 -1.95 -7.44 7.11
N ALA A 65 -1.61 -6.40 7.86
CA ALA A 65 -1.69 -6.41 9.30
C ALA A 65 -2.24 -5.09 9.81
N GLU A 66 -2.96 -5.16 10.92
CA GLU A 66 -3.50 -4.02 11.63
C GLU A 66 -3.18 -4.18 13.11
N LYS A 67 -2.75 -3.10 13.76
CA LYS A 67 -2.42 -3.08 15.19
C LYS A 67 -2.98 -1.81 15.82
N GLN A 68 -3.45 -1.93 17.04
CA GLN A 68 -3.95 -0.81 17.82
C GLN A 68 -3.59 -1.02 19.29
N ALA A 69 -3.25 0.08 19.96
CA ALA A 69 -3.18 0.10 21.41
C ALA A 69 -3.77 1.41 21.94
N LYS A 70 -4.36 1.34 23.13
CA LYS A 70 -4.95 2.47 23.85
C LYS A 70 -4.60 2.38 25.32
N SER A 71 -4.26 3.51 25.93
CA SER A 71 -4.16 3.63 27.38
C SER A 71 -5.55 3.72 28.00
N GLY A 72 -5.72 3.09 29.17
CA GLY A 72 -6.92 3.23 29.99
C GLY A 72 -6.90 4.47 30.89
N ALA A 73 -5.72 5.02 31.18
CA ALA A 73 -5.52 6.13 32.09
C ALA A 73 -5.24 7.47 31.39
N GLU A 74 -4.54 7.44 30.27
CA GLU A 74 -4.09 8.62 29.54
C GLU A 74 -4.86 8.78 28.22
N ASN A 75 -4.94 10.01 27.70
CA ASN A 75 -5.40 10.27 26.36
C ASN A 75 -4.32 9.90 25.34
N ALA A 76 -4.00 8.61 25.28
CA ALA A 76 -2.92 8.05 24.51
C ALA A 76 -3.37 6.78 23.78
N GLY A 77 -2.95 6.65 22.55
CA GLY A 77 -3.21 5.47 21.74
C GLY A 77 -2.65 5.62 20.34
N TRP A 78 -2.51 4.51 19.67
CA TRP A 78 -2.04 4.48 18.29
C TRP A 78 -2.71 3.36 17.51
N TYR A 79 -2.72 3.54 16.20
CA TYR A 79 -3.19 2.57 15.21
C TYR A 79 -2.19 2.50 14.07
N GLU A 80 -1.93 1.30 13.58
CA GLU A 80 -1.10 1.03 12.42
C GLU A 80 -1.78 0.00 11.53
N LYS A 81 -1.78 0.26 10.23
CA LYS A 81 -2.18 -0.69 9.21
C LYS A 81 -1.12 -0.68 8.12
N TRP A 82 -0.71 -1.86 7.68
CA TRP A 82 0.13 -2.03 6.50
C TRP A 82 -0.44 -3.10 5.58
N TRP A 83 -0.06 -3.03 4.32
CA TRP A 83 -0.46 -4.01 3.31
C TRP A 83 0.64 -4.17 2.26
N GLU A 84 0.67 -5.37 1.66
CA GLU A 84 1.47 -5.73 0.51
C GLU A 84 0.62 -6.54 -0.44
N LYS A 85 0.70 -6.24 -1.74
CA LYS A 85 -0.03 -6.94 -2.78
C LYS A 85 0.94 -7.24 -3.92
N TYR A 86 0.91 -8.46 -4.39
CA TYR A 86 1.79 -8.95 -5.44
C TYR A 86 1.00 -9.75 -6.45
N ASP A 87 1.33 -9.63 -7.73
CA ASP A 87 0.82 -10.54 -8.75
C ASP A 87 1.97 -11.28 -9.46
N ALA A 88 1.62 -12.35 -10.17
CA ALA A 88 2.58 -13.17 -10.89
C ALA A 88 3.20 -12.46 -12.12
N LYS A 89 2.72 -11.27 -12.50
CA LYS A 89 3.25 -10.44 -13.60
C LYS A 89 4.25 -9.38 -13.14
N GLY A 90 4.53 -9.32 -11.84
CA GLY A 90 5.48 -8.37 -11.26
C GLY A 90 4.85 -7.07 -10.74
N TRP A 91 3.52 -6.92 -10.80
CA TRP A 91 2.85 -5.81 -10.15
C TRP A 91 2.97 -5.92 -8.63
N THR A 92 3.33 -4.82 -7.98
CA THR A 92 3.49 -4.75 -6.53
C THR A 92 2.91 -3.44 -6.01
N GLU A 93 2.17 -3.51 -4.92
CA GLU A 93 1.71 -2.36 -4.15
C GLU A 93 2.00 -2.62 -2.67
N LYS A 94 2.65 -1.67 -2.01
CA LYS A 94 2.91 -1.68 -0.56
C LYS A 94 2.49 -0.36 0.04
N GLY A 95 2.08 -0.39 1.28
CA GLY A 95 1.77 0.84 1.98
C GLY A 95 1.51 0.64 3.47
N ALA A 96 1.49 1.76 4.18
CA ALA A 96 1.10 1.79 5.58
C ALA A 96 0.36 3.09 5.92
N HIS A 97 -0.53 2.96 6.88
CA HIS A 97 -1.15 4.08 7.61
C HIS A 97 -0.81 3.93 9.08
N LYS A 98 -0.37 5.01 9.69
CA LYS A 98 -0.14 5.09 11.14
C LYS A 98 -0.74 6.38 11.64
N TYR A 99 -1.41 6.32 12.75
CA TYR A 99 -1.81 7.51 13.47
C TYR A 99 -1.82 7.25 14.96
N GLY A 100 -1.62 8.29 15.75
CA GLY A 100 -1.64 8.17 17.18
C GLY A 100 -1.85 9.50 17.86
N ARG A 101 -2.09 9.41 19.15
CA ARG A 101 -2.24 10.53 20.05
C ARG A 101 -1.49 10.25 21.34
N LEU A 102 -0.81 11.25 21.85
CA LEU A 102 -0.24 11.27 23.19
C LEU A 102 -0.62 12.62 23.82
N ASN A 103 -1.58 12.57 24.75
CA ASN A 103 -2.13 13.73 25.44
C ASN A 103 -2.58 14.84 24.48
N GLU A 104 -1.83 15.91 24.35
CA GLU A 104 -2.18 17.09 23.56
C GLU A 104 -1.64 17.06 22.11
N GLN A 105 -0.95 16.00 21.74
CA GLN A 105 -0.34 15.86 20.42
C GLN A 105 -0.90 14.66 19.66
N SER A 106 -1.22 14.87 18.39
CA SER A 106 -1.64 13.82 17.45
C SER A 106 -0.72 13.80 16.24
N TRP A 107 -0.48 12.62 15.67
CA TRP A 107 0.35 12.46 14.47
C TRP A 107 -0.26 11.47 13.49
N TRP A 108 0.07 11.66 12.22
CA TRP A 108 -0.32 10.80 11.10
C TRP A 108 0.87 10.56 10.21
N GLU A 109 1.00 9.34 9.72
CA GLU A 109 1.98 8.94 8.73
C GLU A 109 1.31 8.01 7.73
N ARG A 110 1.49 8.29 6.44
CA ARG A 110 1.07 7.42 5.35
C ARG A 110 2.19 7.34 4.34
N TRP A 111 2.43 6.17 3.80
CA TRP A 111 3.33 5.98 2.69
C TRP A 111 2.81 4.89 1.77
N GLY A 112 3.25 4.90 0.52
CA GLY A 112 2.93 3.88 -0.46
C GLY A 112 4.02 3.73 -1.50
N GLU A 113 4.12 2.54 -2.05
CA GLU A 113 4.97 2.18 -3.16
C GLU A 113 4.15 1.38 -4.17
N HIS A 114 4.39 1.64 -5.44
CA HIS A 114 3.76 0.92 -6.53
C HIS A 114 4.79 0.65 -7.63
N TYR A 115 4.81 -0.60 -8.10
CA TYR A 115 5.62 -1.09 -9.20
C TYR A 115 4.72 -1.78 -10.20
N ASP A 116 4.83 -1.46 -11.48
CA ASP A 116 3.97 -2.06 -12.51
C ASP A 116 4.52 -3.34 -13.12
N GLY A 117 5.72 -3.79 -12.69
CA GLY A 117 6.43 -4.93 -13.25
C GLY A 117 7.06 -4.68 -14.61
N ARG A 118 7.07 -3.43 -15.12
CA ARG A 118 7.61 -3.02 -16.42
C ARG A 118 8.62 -1.87 -16.31
N GLY A 119 9.02 -1.53 -15.08
CA GLY A 119 9.97 -0.47 -14.79
C GLY A 119 9.38 0.85 -14.33
N PHE A 120 8.03 0.99 -14.22
CA PHE A 120 7.40 2.13 -13.57
C PHE A 120 7.45 1.98 -12.06
N VAL A 121 7.82 3.05 -11.39
CA VAL A 121 7.90 3.17 -9.93
C VAL A 121 7.17 4.41 -9.48
N LEU A 122 6.33 4.28 -8.47
CA LEU A 122 5.73 5.37 -7.72
C LEU A 122 6.00 5.13 -6.24
N LYS A 123 6.57 6.12 -5.54
CA LYS A 123 6.73 6.14 -4.09
C LYS A 123 6.25 7.47 -3.54
N TRP A 124 5.63 7.45 -2.38
CA TRP A 124 5.17 8.66 -1.73
C TRP A 124 5.11 8.51 -0.22
N THR A 125 5.27 9.62 0.48
CA THR A 125 5.11 9.72 1.93
C THR A 125 4.37 11.00 2.27
N ASP A 126 3.50 10.94 3.27
CA ASP A 126 2.77 12.09 3.82
C ASP A 126 2.72 11.92 5.35
N LYS A 127 3.39 12.82 6.06
CA LYS A 127 3.51 12.82 7.52
C LYS A 127 3.11 14.18 8.06
N TRP A 128 2.29 14.19 9.09
CA TRP A 128 1.95 15.43 9.76
C TRP A 128 1.55 15.20 11.23
N ALA A 129 1.68 16.25 12.02
CA ALA A 129 1.30 16.25 13.41
C ALA A 129 0.63 17.57 13.77
N GLU A 130 -0.15 17.55 14.84
CA GLU A 130 -0.76 18.74 15.41
C GLU A 130 -0.81 18.68 16.93
N THR A 131 -0.84 19.86 17.56
CA THR A 131 -1.11 20.03 18.97
C THR A 131 -2.52 20.60 19.18
N ASP A 132 -3.09 20.40 20.36
CA ASP A 132 -4.40 20.97 20.73
C ASP A 132 -4.40 22.50 20.74
N LEU A 133 -3.21 23.14 20.83
CA LEU A 133 -3.04 24.60 20.72
C LEU A 133 -3.10 25.12 19.27
N GLY A 134 -3.22 24.22 18.30
CA GLY A 134 -3.38 24.58 16.89
C GLY A 134 -2.06 24.69 16.09
N THR A 135 -0.91 24.36 16.68
CA THR A 135 0.33 24.18 15.92
C THR A 135 0.24 22.92 15.08
N LYS A 136 0.57 23.04 13.77
CA LYS A 136 0.59 21.90 12.84
C LYS A 136 1.88 21.94 12.04
N TRP A 137 2.42 20.76 11.72
CA TRP A 137 3.58 20.66 10.84
C TRP A 137 3.55 19.35 10.07
N GLY A 138 4.20 19.29 8.96
CA GLY A 138 4.25 18.11 8.14
C GLY A 138 5.30 18.14 7.06
N ASP A 139 5.50 16.96 6.49
CA ASP A 139 6.40 16.69 5.39
C ASP A 139 5.73 15.70 4.45
N LYS A 140 5.81 15.97 3.16
CA LYS A 140 5.33 15.06 2.12
C LYS A 140 6.26 15.06 0.93
N TRP A 141 6.40 13.92 0.29
CA TRP A 141 7.12 13.80 -0.98
C TRP A 141 6.55 12.70 -1.86
N GLU A 142 6.82 12.79 -3.13
CA GLU A 142 6.44 11.82 -4.15
C GLU A 142 7.59 11.63 -5.14
N GLU A 143 7.78 10.42 -5.60
CA GLU A 143 8.74 10.02 -6.62
C GLU A 143 8.04 9.19 -7.69
N LYS A 144 8.26 9.52 -8.97
CA LYS A 144 7.77 8.78 -10.13
C LYS A 144 8.88 8.60 -11.15
N PHE A 145 9.17 7.36 -11.52
CA PHE A 145 10.19 7.05 -12.52
C PHE A 145 9.74 5.96 -13.49
N PHE A 146 10.24 6.08 -14.71
CA PHE A 146 10.18 5.06 -15.74
C PHE A 146 11.40 5.19 -16.64
N ALA A 147 12.21 4.11 -16.79
CA ALA A 147 13.37 4.07 -17.66
C ALA A 147 14.39 5.22 -17.46
N GLY A 148 14.63 5.64 -16.22
CA GLY A 148 15.57 6.71 -15.89
C GLY A 148 15.03 8.13 -16.04
N ILE A 149 13.80 8.29 -16.52
CA ILE A 149 13.09 9.56 -16.64
C ILE A 149 12.04 9.65 -15.54
N GLY A 150 11.97 10.77 -14.85
CA GLY A 150 10.98 10.91 -13.80
C GLY A 150 11.14 12.19 -12.99
N SER A 151 10.44 12.23 -11.88
CA SER A 151 10.43 13.39 -11.00
C SER A 151 10.39 12.98 -9.54
N ARG A 152 10.94 13.85 -8.70
CA ARG A 152 10.78 13.86 -7.25
C ARG A 152 10.28 15.24 -6.85
N GLN A 153 9.37 15.30 -5.91
CA GLN A 153 8.88 16.57 -5.37
C GLN A 153 8.44 16.43 -3.94
N GLY A 154 8.52 17.48 -3.19
CA GLY A 154 8.11 17.48 -1.80
C GLY A 154 7.78 18.86 -1.25
N GLU A 155 7.18 18.86 -0.08
CA GLU A 155 6.84 20.04 0.70
C GLU A 155 7.05 19.75 2.19
N THR A 156 7.76 20.65 2.86
CA THR A 156 7.79 20.75 4.32
C THR A 156 7.02 21.99 4.73
N TRP A 157 6.16 21.88 5.72
CA TRP A 157 5.29 22.99 6.12
C TRP A 157 5.07 23.04 7.64
N HIS A 158 4.76 24.23 8.12
CA HIS A 158 4.43 24.50 9.51
C HIS A 158 3.33 25.57 9.58
N VAL A 159 2.38 25.38 10.50
CA VAL A 159 1.32 26.35 10.80
C VAL A 159 1.37 26.68 12.29
N SER A 160 1.48 27.97 12.62
CA SER A 160 1.45 28.44 14.01
C SER A 160 0.02 28.44 14.57
N PRO A 161 -0.18 28.56 15.91
CA PRO A 161 -1.50 28.76 16.51
C PRO A 161 -2.23 29.98 15.95
N GLY A 162 -1.51 31.02 15.56
CA GLY A 162 -2.03 32.22 14.89
C GLY A 162 -2.43 32.02 13.43
N ARG A 163 -2.37 30.77 12.90
CA ARG A 163 -2.65 30.39 11.51
C ARG A 163 -1.65 30.96 10.49
N GLU A 164 -0.50 31.43 10.91
CA GLU A 164 0.59 31.77 10.00
C GLU A 164 1.19 30.50 9.45
N ARG A 165 1.30 30.41 8.11
CA ARG A 165 1.85 29.26 7.41
C ARG A 165 3.23 29.58 6.83
N TRP A 166 4.19 28.74 7.17
CA TRP A 166 5.47 28.64 6.47
C TRP A 166 5.48 27.35 5.64
N SER A 167 6.06 27.39 4.45
CA SER A 167 6.29 26.18 3.67
C SER A 167 7.52 26.33 2.77
N ARG A 168 8.16 25.19 2.51
CA ARG A 168 9.25 25.03 1.56
C ARG A 168 8.91 23.88 0.63
N THR A 169 8.86 24.17 -0.66
CA THR A 169 8.66 23.19 -1.72
C THR A 169 9.96 22.94 -2.47
N TRP A 170 10.16 21.73 -2.92
CA TRP A 170 11.28 21.35 -3.78
C TRP A 170 10.82 20.36 -4.84
N GLY A 171 11.54 20.35 -5.97
CA GLY A 171 11.30 19.40 -7.04
C GLY A 171 12.59 19.09 -7.80
N GLU A 172 12.60 17.92 -8.39
CA GLU A 172 13.63 17.43 -9.29
C GLU A 172 12.98 16.79 -10.51
N GLU A 173 13.46 17.12 -11.69
CA GLU A 173 13.09 16.48 -12.95
C GLU A 173 14.33 15.83 -13.56
N HIS A 174 14.27 14.54 -13.75
CA HIS A 174 15.34 13.69 -14.28
C HIS A 174 15.07 13.37 -15.75
N PHE A 175 15.97 13.78 -16.64
CA PHE A 175 15.75 13.68 -18.08
C PHE A 175 16.29 12.39 -18.71
N GLY A 176 16.95 11.52 -17.93
CA GLY A 176 17.52 10.26 -18.43
C GLY A 176 18.81 10.41 -19.23
N ASN A 177 19.38 11.61 -19.25
CA ASN A 177 20.61 11.94 -20.00
C ASN A 177 21.75 12.43 -19.10
N GLY A 178 21.70 12.14 -17.79
CA GLY A 178 22.68 12.59 -16.81
C GLY A 178 22.48 14.03 -16.36
N LYS A 179 21.35 14.66 -16.70
CA LYS A 179 20.99 16.01 -16.25
C LYS A 179 19.74 15.98 -15.40
N VAL A 180 19.74 16.79 -14.36
CA VAL A 180 18.63 16.94 -13.42
C VAL A 180 18.32 18.43 -13.23
N HIS A 181 17.07 18.81 -13.43
CA HIS A 181 16.55 20.13 -13.11
C HIS A 181 16.08 20.13 -11.65
N LYS A 182 16.69 20.97 -10.82
CA LYS A 182 16.35 21.13 -9.41
C LYS A 182 15.77 22.51 -9.16
N TYR A 183 14.60 22.56 -8.56
CA TYR A 183 13.89 23.81 -8.29
C TYR A 183 13.19 23.78 -6.92
N GLY A 184 12.89 24.94 -6.40
CA GLY A 184 12.14 25.04 -5.15
C GLY A 184 12.01 26.49 -4.69
N LYS A 185 11.16 26.66 -3.70
CA LYS A 185 10.90 27.94 -3.06
C LYS A 185 10.40 27.78 -1.64
N SER A 186 10.56 28.82 -0.84
CA SER A 186 9.96 28.94 0.48
C SER A 186 9.16 30.22 0.64
N THR A 187 8.27 30.25 1.62
CA THR A 187 7.52 31.45 1.99
C THR A 187 8.39 32.51 2.65
N THR A 188 9.63 32.18 3.03
CA THR A 188 10.64 33.12 3.55
C THR A 188 11.46 33.82 2.47
N GLY A 189 11.18 33.52 1.18
CA GLY A 189 11.82 34.20 0.05
C GLY A 189 13.00 33.43 -0.56
N GLU A 190 13.38 32.28 -0.05
CA GLU A 190 14.36 31.41 -0.70
C GLU A 190 13.77 30.83 -2.00
N SER A 191 14.60 30.80 -3.05
CA SER A 191 14.25 30.11 -4.29
C SER A 191 15.51 29.63 -5.01
N TRP A 192 15.39 28.51 -5.73
CA TRP A 192 16.43 27.99 -6.60
C TRP A 192 15.81 27.35 -7.83
N ASP A 193 16.53 27.44 -8.93
CA ASP A 193 16.16 26.89 -10.22
C ASP A 193 17.43 26.67 -11.02
N LEU A 194 17.89 25.41 -11.12
CA LEU A 194 19.18 25.10 -11.74
C LEU A 194 19.17 23.70 -12.37
N VAL A 195 19.99 23.50 -13.38
CA VAL A 195 20.24 22.20 -13.99
C VAL A 195 21.66 21.76 -13.62
N VAL A 196 21.77 20.55 -13.12
CA VAL A 196 23.04 19.93 -12.72
C VAL A 196 23.29 18.62 -13.46
N ASP A 197 24.56 18.25 -13.56
CA ASP A 197 24.96 16.92 -14.01
C ASP A 197 24.94 15.98 -12.81
N GLU A 198 24.02 15.01 -12.83
CA GLU A 198 23.82 14.08 -11.72
C GLU A 198 23.26 12.75 -12.26
N GLU A 199 23.78 11.64 -11.76
CA GLU A 199 23.23 10.33 -12.07
C GLU A 199 21.90 10.12 -11.36
N THR A 200 20.90 9.64 -12.10
CA THR A 200 19.58 9.31 -11.57
C THR A 200 19.66 7.94 -10.90
N TYR A 201 19.35 7.90 -9.61
CA TYR A 201 19.13 6.66 -8.88
C TYR A 201 17.66 6.52 -8.49
N TYR A 202 17.08 5.37 -8.84
CA TYR A 202 15.75 4.98 -8.39
C TYR A 202 15.66 3.45 -8.37
N GLU A 203 14.79 2.92 -7.53
CA GLU A 203 14.53 1.50 -7.43
C GLU A 203 13.34 1.15 -8.32
N ALA A 204 13.61 0.47 -9.44
CA ALA A 204 12.63 0.12 -10.45
C ALA A 204 11.87 -1.18 -10.17
N GLU A 205 12.40 -2.00 -9.26
CA GLU A 205 11.82 -3.31 -8.89
C GLU A 205 11.78 -3.45 -7.37
N PRO A 206 10.76 -4.10 -6.81
CA PRO A 206 10.74 -4.37 -5.38
C PRO A 206 11.83 -5.38 -4.99
N HIS A 207 12.33 -5.29 -3.77
CA HIS A 207 13.31 -6.25 -3.22
C HIS A 207 12.79 -7.69 -3.20
N TYR A 208 11.46 -7.88 -3.12
CA TYR A 208 10.81 -9.18 -3.09
C TYR A 208 10.04 -9.39 -4.39
N GLY A 209 10.47 -10.36 -5.16
CA GLY A 209 9.75 -10.83 -6.32
C GLY A 209 8.62 -11.80 -5.97
N TRP A 210 7.80 -12.13 -6.95
CA TRP A 210 6.72 -13.13 -6.79
C TRP A 210 7.19 -14.46 -6.18
N ALA A 211 8.35 -14.98 -6.60
CA ALA A 211 8.88 -16.24 -6.11
C ALA A 211 9.18 -16.22 -4.61
N ASP A 212 9.73 -15.11 -4.09
CA ASP A 212 10.03 -14.96 -2.67
C ASP A 212 8.75 -14.89 -1.84
N VAL A 213 7.78 -14.10 -2.30
CA VAL A 213 6.47 -13.98 -1.63
C VAL A 213 5.73 -15.31 -1.58
N VAL A 214 5.75 -16.09 -2.66
CA VAL A 214 5.16 -17.44 -2.71
C VAL A 214 5.91 -18.40 -1.78
N GLY A 215 7.24 -18.32 -1.72
CA GLY A 215 8.06 -19.11 -0.81
C GLY A 215 7.70 -18.90 0.66
N ASP A 216 7.42 -17.66 1.04
CA ASP A 216 7.01 -17.30 2.41
C ASP A 216 5.56 -17.69 2.74
N SER A 217 4.74 -17.95 1.73
CA SER A 217 3.30 -18.22 1.88
C SER A 217 2.94 -19.72 1.85
N THR A 218 3.86 -20.60 2.22
CA THR A 218 3.68 -22.06 2.16
C THR A 218 2.44 -22.56 2.91
N GLN A 219 2.13 -21.99 4.07
CA GLN A 219 0.96 -22.36 4.85
C GLN A 219 -0.34 -21.98 4.12
N LEU A 220 -0.43 -20.77 3.55
CA LEU A 220 -1.56 -20.32 2.75
C LEU A 220 -1.76 -21.24 1.52
N LEU A 221 -0.68 -21.61 0.86
CA LEU A 221 -0.70 -22.48 -0.32
C LEU A 221 -1.15 -23.89 0.01
N SER A 222 -0.90 -24.38 1.22
CA SER A 222 -1.30 -25.71 1.67
C SER A 222 -2.79 -25.88 1.95
N ILE A 223 -3.55 -24.80 2.07
CA ILE A 223 -5.01 -24.84 2.28
C ILE A 223 -5.66 -25.55 1.09
N GLN A 224 -6.44 -26.59 1.37
CA GLN A 224 -7.12 -27.35 0.32
C GLN A 224 -8.27 -26.52 -0.27
N PRO A 225 -8.40 -26.45 -1.59
CA PRO A 225 -9.54 -25.79 -2.23
C PRO A 225 -10.83 -26.58 -1.97
N VAL A 226 -11.95 -25.88 -1.90
CA VAL A 226 -13.28 -26.50 -1.86
C VAL A 226 -13.62 -27.01 -3.26
N GLU A 227 -14.23 -28.20 -3.35
CA GLU A 227 -14.68 -28.73 -4.64
C GLU A 227 -15.73 -27.82 -5.27
N ARG A 228 -15.63 -27.64 -6.59
CA ARG A 228 -16.60 -26.85 -7.34
C ARG A 228 -17.98 -27.51 -7.31
N PRO A 229 -19.05 -26.74 -6.97
CA PRO A 229 -20.41 -27.26 -7.05
C PRO A 229 -20.75 -27.72 -8.49
N PRO A 230 -21.45 -28.83 -8.67
CA PRO A 230 -21.87 -29.29 -9.98
C PRO A 230 -22.70 -28.23 -10.74
N GLY A 231 -22.39 -28.01 -12.01
CA GLY A 231 -23.13 -27.07 -12.87
C GLY A 231 -22.71 -25.59 -12.72
N VAL A 232 -21.74 -25.27 -11.87
CA VAL A 232 -21.17 -23.92 -11.77
C VAL A 232 -19.94 -23.82 -12.66
N PHE A 233 -19.94 -22.90 -13.60
CA PHE A 233 -18.79 -22.61 -14.46
C PHE A 233 -18.23 -21.23 -14.12
N PRO A 234 -16.89 -21.02 -14.19
CA PRO A 234 -16.29 -19.72 -14.01
C PRO A 234 -16.81 -18.74 -15.07
N ALA A 235 -16.95 -17.47 -14.70
CA ALA A 235 -17.23 -16.44 -15.68
C ALA A 235 -16.06 -16.32 -16.67
N ILE A 236 -16.31 -16.50 -17.95
CA ILE A 236 -15.30 -16.32 -19.00
C ILE A 236 -15.20 -14.83 -19.27
N ASP A 237 -14.05 -14.23 -18.89
CA ASP A 237 -13.74 -12.85 -19.27
C ASP A 237 -13.18 -12.82 -20.69
N PHE A 238 -14.01 -12.46 -21.64
CA PHE A 238 -13.62 -12.32 -23.05
C PHE A 238 -12.76 -11.07 -23.31
N SER A 239 -12.61 -10.15 -22.35
CA SER A 239 -11.83 -8.93 -22.52
C SER A 239 -10.32 -9.18 -22.57
N SER A 240 -9.87 -10.32 -22.09
CA SER A 240 -8.46 -10.75 -22.07
C SER A 240 -8.10 -11.83 -23.10
N ALA A 241 -9.03 -12.23 -23.97
CA ALA A 241 -8.71 -13.18 -25.04
C ALA A 241 -7.70 -12.55 -26.01
N PRO A 242 -6.54 -13.19 -26.27
CA PRO A 242 -5.64 -12.70 -27.29
C PRO A 242 -6.36 -12.75 -28.66
N PRO A 243 -6.12 -11.76 -29.55
CA PRO A 243 -6.73 -11.79 -30.86
C PRO A 243 -6.37 -13.11 -31.57
N PRO A 244 -7.30 -13.70 -32.35
CA PRO A 244 -7.05 -14.95 -33.02
C PRO A 244 -5.79 -14.84 -33.89
N LYS A 245 -4.91 -15.83 -33.79
CA LYS A 245 -3.61 -15.86 -34.46
C LYS A 245 -3.63 -15.86 -35.98
N ASP A 246 -4.81 -15.95 -36.57
CA ASP A 246 -5.03 -16.11 -38.03
C ASP A 246 -5.79 -14.96 -38.72
N ALA A 247 -5.76 -13.74 -38.15
CA ALA A 247 -6.25 -12.58 -38.86
C ALA A 247 -5.21 -12.17 -39.93
N PRO A 248 -5.57 -12.19 -41.25
CA PRO A 248 -4.64 -11.72 -42.27
C PRO A 248 -4.34 -10.23 -42.08
N PRO A 249 -3.10 -9.77 -42.29
CA PRO A 249 -2.77 -8.37 -42.16
C PRO A 249 -3.49 -7.56 -43.23
N GLY A 250 -4.34 -6.61 -42.83
CA GLY A 250 -4.80 -5.56 -43.74
C GLY A 250 -6.29 -5.47 -44.06
N MET A 251 -7.22 -5.84 -43.17
CA MET A 251 -8.61 -5.38 -43.34
C MET A 251 -8.86 -4.12 -42.46
N PRO A 252 -9.30 -3.00 -43.10
CA PRO A 252 -9.80 -1.86 -42.34
C PRO A 252 -11.11 -2.22 -41.61
N PRO A 253 -11.42 -1.62 -40.47
CA PRO A 253 -12.69 -1.88 -39.79
C PRO A 253 -13.87 -1.49 -40.70
N SER A 254 -14.84 -2.38 -40.83
CA SER A 254 -16.10 -2.10 -41.53
C SER A 254 -16.82 -0.93 -40.85
N PRO A 255 -17.36 0.03 -41.62
CA PRO A 255 -18.17 1.08 -41.02
C PRO A 255 -19.46 0.43 -40.48
N LEU A 256 -19.70 0.66 -39.19
CA LEU A 256 -20.98 0.31 -38.57
C LEU A 256 -22.06 1.14 -39.25
N ASP A 257 -22.98 0.45 -39.91
CA ASP A 257 -24.21 1.00 -40.45
C ASP A 257 -24.97 1.77 -39.36
N GLY A 258 -25.00 3.08 -39.49
CA GLY A 258 -26.00 3.92 -38.90
C GLY A 258 -27.33 3.72 -39.64
N GLY A 259 -28.28 3.16 -38.94
CA GLY A 259 -29.61 2.96 -39.49
C GLY A 259 -30.68 3.08 -38.41
N ASN A 260 -31.38 4.23 -38.45
CA ASN A 260 -32.70 4.57 -37.87
C ASN A 260 -32.99 4.28 -36.41
#